data_02262bf45e6f50fb8ad64ae30f484aa7
#
_entry.id   02262bf45e6f50fb8ad64ae30f484aa7
#
_cell.length_a   1.000
_cell.length_b   1.000
_cell.length_c   1.000
_cell.angle_alpha   90.00
_cell.angle_beta   90.00
_cell.angle_gamma   90.00
#
_symmetry.space_group_name_H-M   'P 1'
#
loop_
_entity.id
_entity.type
_entity.pdbx_description
1 polymer ?
#
loop_
_entity_poly.entity_id
_entity_poly.type
_entity_poly.pdbx_seq_one_letter_code
_entity_poly.pdbx_strand_id
1 'polypeptide(L)'
;MNLIDSNDILKASKLNRFGGNLGGSLVAKLVMYIMRLNKINKLYSDVYSDNPEAFLDRLIEALGVTIEVNEEDLQKIPKEGAFITISNHPFGGLDGIILIKLLSKIRPDYKVMANFLLKKIVPIKDYFLGVNPFEGLKDISSAGGLKEALRHLSEGGALGLFPAGEVSAYQADSNSIEDKAWSRSVLKLIRKADVPVIPIYFKGSNSMLFQILGMIHPMLRTVKLPSELLNKKNRVIKLRVGNPISVETQNSFADLIQYGKFLRAKTYLLGSSLEVKKFFLKSQKAEKQVEPVAKETPVEILQKEIKDIMEDYLLFSMKNYTVYCAPTMKIPNILNEIGRLRELTFRAVGEGTNRSIDLDEFDLYYYHLFIWDNDTDRIVGAYRVGKGKDIIDRYGIKGFYINTLFKIRKQIMPVLYESIELGRSFIIEDYQRKPLPLFMLWKGILYFLIKNPEYRYLIGPVTISGKYSEVSKELIMKFIIRNHWDAELARCISPRCKYRVETHDPDVAVMVEASGDNIATLDKLIGDIEPSSDKLPILLKKYILLNGRIVGFNIDPKFNMCLDGLLILDLFDVPMSTIESLSKEINDDTILNRFSSDNLEV
;
A
#
# COMPACT_ATOMS: atom_id res chain seq x y z
N MET A 1 -4.61 5.13 -46.82
CA MET A 1 -5.99 5.20 -46.25
C MET A 1 -6.01 6.35 -45.24
N ASN A 2 -6.87 7.37 -45.40
CA ASN A 2 -6.90 8.47 -44.46
C ASN A 2 -7.87 8.15 -43.32
N LEU A 3 -7.38 8.17 -42.08
CA LEU A 3 -8.18 8.00 -40.86
C LEU A 3 -9.10 9.20 -40.62
N ILE A 4 -8.59 10.42 -40.87
CA ILE A 4 -9.29 11.69 -40.68
C ILE A 4 -9.06 12.54 -41.91
N ASP A 5 -10.15 13.10 -42.48
CA ASP A 5 -10.08 14.02 -43.62
C ASP A 5 -10.53 15.45 -43.25
N SER A 6 -10.38 16.38 -44.21
CA SER A 6 -10.77 17.78 -44.00
C SER A 6 -12.29 17.96 -43.80
N ASN A 7 -13.12 17.07 -44.34
CA ASN A 7 -14.57 17.11 -44.19
C ASN A 7 -14.99 16.71 -42.76
N ASP A 8 -14.23 15.78 -42.15
CA ASP A 8 -14.46 15.40 -40.74
C ASP A 8 -14.28 16.61 -39.81
N ILE A 9 -13.24 17.41 -40.07
CA ILE A 9 -12.96 18.63 -39.27
C ILE A 9 -14.03 19.69 -39.50
N LEU A 10 -14.45 19.86 -40.73
CA LEU A 10 -15.51 20.82 -41.10
C LEU A 10 -16.86 20.45 -40.40
N LYS A 11 -17.19 19.16 -40.37
CA LYS A 11 -18.38 18.65 -39.66
C LYS A 11 -18.29 18.84 -38.15
N ALA A 12 -17.11 18.57 -37.56
CA ALA A 12 -16.91 18.63 -36.12
C ALA A 12 -16.85 20.07 -35.56
N SER A 13 -16.36 21.05 -36.35
CA SER A 13 -16.01 22.40 -35.87
C SER A 13 -17.07 23.46 -36.09
N LYS A 14 -18.22 23.17 -36.77
CA LYS A 14 -19.18 24.17 -37.27
C LYS A 14 -18.54 25.30 -38.07
N LEU A 15 -17.31 25.14 -38.57
CA LEU A 15 -16.56 26.12 -39.36
C LEU A 15 -17.25 26.45 -40.69
N ASN A 16 -18.19 25.63 -41.13
CA ASN A 16 -19.04 25.93 -42.30
C ASN A 16 -19.86 27.23 -42.15
N ARG A 17 -19.96 27.81 -40.93
CA ARG A 17 -20.64 29.13 -40.71
C ARG A 17 -19.72 30.34 -40.94
N PHE A 18 -18.39 30.14 -41.04
CA PHE A 18 -17.42 31.23 -41.24
C PHE A 18 -16.76 31.11 -42.63
N GLY A 19 -17.30 31.80 -43.62
CA GLY A 19 -16.56 32.09 -44.86
C GLY A 19 -16.75 31.21 -46.08
N GLY A 20 -17.88 30.56 -46.29
CA GLY A 20 -18.18 29.83 -47.52
C GLY A 20 -17.27 28.60 -47.76
N ASN A 21 -17.55 27.83 -48.81
CA ASN A 21 -16.84 26.52 -49.08
C ASN A 21 -15.32 26.64 -49.30
N LEU A 22 -14.79 27.77 -49.74
CA LEU A 22 -13.35 27.96 -49.99
C LEU A 22 -12.58 28.35 -48.73
N GLY A 23 -13.13 29.25 -47.87
CA GLY A 23 -12.49 29.64 -46.62
C GLY A 23 -12.46 28.54 -45.56
N GLY A 24 -13.54 27.76 -45.47
CA GLY A 24 -13.63 26.60 -44.58
C GLY A 24 -12.60 25.50 -44.90
N SER A 25 -12.31 25.26 -46.17
CA SER A 25 -11.32 24.26 -46.59
C SER A 25 -9.87 24.63 -46.22
N LEU A 26 -9.51 25.93 -46.35
CA LEU A 26 -8.20 26.43 -45.94
C LEU A 26 -8.00 26.35 -44.42
N VAL A 27 -9.00 26.74 -43.64
CA VAL A 27 -8.98 26.62 -42.17
C VAL A 27 -8.88 25.15 -41.74
N ALA A 28 -9.63 24.22 -42.39
CA ALA A 28 -9.54 22.82 -42.09
C ALA A 28 -8.13 22.23 -42.38
N LYS A 29 -7.49 22.65 -43.49
CA LYS A 29 -6.11 22.26 -43.81
C LYS A 29 -5.11 22.83 -42.80
N LEU A 30 -5.27 24.02 -42.34
CA LEU A 30 -4.45 24.65 -41.30
C LEU A 30 -4.59 23.87 -39.97
N VAL A 31 -5.82 23.55 -39.58
CA VAL A 31 -6.09 22.71 -38.40
C VAL A 31 -5.45 21.35 -38.53
N MET A 32 -5.58 20.67 -39.68
CA MET A 32 -4.90 19.39 -39.96
C MET A 32 -3.39 19.50 -39.81
N TYR A 33 -2.79 20.58 -40.26
CA TYR A 33 -1.35 20.82 -40.13
C TYR A 33 -0.93 21.06 -38.67
N ILE A 34 -1.61 21.92 -37.94
CA ILE A 34 -1.35 22.22 -36.52
C ILE A 34 -1.51 20.96 -35.66
N MET A 35 -2.58 20.19 -35.90
CA MET A 35 -2.87 18.95 -35.20
C MET A 35 -1.98 17.77 -35.66
N ARG A 36 -1.12 17.97 -36.66
CA ARG A 36 -0.28 16.92 -37.28
C ARG A 36 -1.07 15.70 -37.79
N LEU A 37 -2.33 15.89 -38.18
CA LEU A 37 -3.21 14.80 -38.61
C LEU A 37 -2.70 14.07 -39.84
N ASN A 38 -1.98 14.73 -40.73
CA ASN A 38 -1.31 14.07 -41.87
C ASN A 38 -0.27 13.03 -41.42
N LYS A 39 0.45 13.30 -40.29
CA LYS A 39 1.38 12.33 -39.73
C LYS A 39 0.65 11.17 -39.06
N ILE A 40 -0.50 11.43 -38.45
CA ILE A 40 -1.36 10.37 -37.88
C ILE A 40 -1.95 9.50 -39.00
N ASN A 41 -2.43 10.10 -40.08
CA ASN A 41 -2.90 9.33 -41.26
C ASN A 41 -1.80 8.46 -41.87
N LYS A 42 -0.57 9.00 -41.96
CA LYS A 42 0.59 8.23 -42.39
C LYS A 42 0.89 7.06 -41.45
N LEU A 43 1.00 7.36 -40.14
CA LEU A 43 1.21 6.33 -39.11
C LEU A 43 0.15 5.22 -39.22
N TYR A 44 -1.13 5.59 -39.31
CA TYR A 44 -2.23 4.64 -39.44
C TYR A 44 -2.07 3.76 -40.68
N SER A 45 -1.71 4.36 -41.82
CA SER A 45 -1.47 3.61 -43.09
C SER A 45 -0.29 2.64 -42.97
N ASP A 46 0.80 3.08 -42.30
CA ASP A 46 2.05 2.32 -42.17
C ASP A 46 1.86 1.10 -41.24
N VAL A 47 1.00 1.19 -40.22
CA VAL A 47 0.77 0.12 -39.23
C VAL A 47 -0.49 -0.70 -39.48
N TYR A 48 -1.27 -0.37 -40.51
CA TYR A 48 -2.55 -1.01 -40.81
C TYR A 48 -2.43 -2.54 -40.89
N SER A 49 -3.37 -3.24 -40.28
CA SER A 49 -3.55 -4.68 -40.39
C SER A 49 -5.01 -5.01 -40.09
N ASP A 50 -5.59 -5.93 -40.81
CA ASP A 50 -6.96 -6.43 -40.54
C ASP A 50 -7.01 -7.26 -39.24
N ASN A 51 -5.86 -7.80 -38.82
CA ASN A 51 -5.75 -8.46 -37.51
C ASN A 51 -5.57 -7.42 -36.41
N PRO A 52 -6.49 -7.32 -35.44
CA PRO A 52 -6.43 -6.34 -34.34
C PRO A 52 -5.14 -6.41 -33.51
N GLU A 53 -4.68 -7.60 -33.18
CA GLU A 53 -3.48 -7.79 -32.37
C GLU A 53 -2.22 -7.31 -33.11
N ALA A 54 -2.06 -7.71 -34.38
CA ALA A 54 -0.96 -7.26 -35.22
C ALA A 54 -0.98 -5.74 -35.43
N PHE A 55 -2.17 -5.14 -35.57
CA PHE A 55 -2.32 -3.68 -35.64
C PHE A 55 -1.84 -3.01 -34.36
N LEU A 56 -2.28 -3.49 -33.20
CA LEU A 56 -1.89 -2.94 -31.90
C LEU A 56 -0.39 -3.05 -31.62
N ASP A 57 0.22 -4.18 -31.99
CA ASP A 57 1.65 -4.42 -31.85
C ASP A 57 2.46 -3.43 -32.71
N ARG A 58 2.16 -3.34 -33.99
CA ARG A 58 2.80 -2.40 -34.92
C ARG A 58 2.61 -0.94 -34.50
N LEU A 59 1.43 -0.58 -34.00
CA LEU A 59 1.15 0.78 -33.52
C LEU A 59 2.02 1.16 -32.33
N ILE A 60 2.11 0.32 -31.32
CA ILE A 60 2.92 0.57 -30.11
C ILE A 60 4.40 0.62 -30.50
N GLU A 61 4.88 -0.27 -31.36
CA GLU A 61 6.25 -0.27 -31.87
C GLU A 61 6.56 1.02 -32.65
N ALA A 62 5.71 1.42 -33.61
CA ALA A 62 5.88 2.64 -34.40
C ALA A 62 5.84 3.91 -33.54
N LEU A 63 5.08 3.93 -32.45
CA LEU A 63 5.09 5.00 -31.46
C LEU A 63 6.35 4.96 -30.58
N GLY A 64 7.12 3.88 -30.59
CA GLY A 64 8.31 3.70 -29.74
C GLY A 64 7.98 3.70 -28.25
N VAL A 65 6.82 3.13 -27.87
CA VAL A 65 6.34 3.06 -26.48
C VAL A 65 6.63 1.69 -25.89
N THR A 66 7.22 1.68 -24.69
CA THR A 66 7.35 0.47 -23.86
C THR A 66 6.28 0.47 -22.77
N ILE A 67 5.56 -0.63 -22.59
CA ILE A 67 4.52 -0.78 -21.59
C ILE A 67 5.09 -1.66 -20.47
N GLU A 68 5.10 -1.16 -19.24
CA GLU A 68 5.52 -1.89 -18.03
C GLU A 68 4.33 -2.10 -17.10
N VAL A 69 4.03 -3.37 -16.83
CA VAL A 69 3.02 -3.80 -15.85
C VAL A 69 3.50 -5.09 -15.20
N ASN A 70 3.26 -5.25 -13.90
CA ASN A 70 3.62 -6.49 -13.20
C ASN A 70 2.67 -7.63 -13.63
N GLU A 71 3.22 -8.83 -13.79
CA GLU A 71 2.42 -10.03 -14.09
C GLU A 71 1.41 -10.33 -12.99
N GLU A 72 1.79 -10.14 -11.72
CA GLU A 72 0.89 -10.27 -10.56
C GLU A 72 -0.30 -9.31 -10.64
N ASP A 73 -0.09 -8.09 -11.14
CA ASP A 73 -1.16 -7.12 -11.33
C ASP A 73 -2.14 -7.60 -12.42
N LEU A 74 -1.67 -8.20 -13.50
CA LEU A 74 -2.52 -8.76 -14.55
C LEU A 74 -3.32 -9.97 -14.09
N GLN A 75 -2.81 -10.75 -13.13
CA GLN A 75 -3.52 -11.89 -12.55
C GLN A 75 -4.77 -11.48 -11.75
N LYS A 76 -4.88 -10.20 -11.34
CA LYS A 76 -6.06 -9.66 -10.66
C LYS A 76 -7.26 -9.47 -11.59
N ILE A 77 -7.07 -9.53 -12.92
CA ILE A 77 -8.12 -9.40 -13.92
C ILE A 77 -8.93 -10.69 -14.01
N PRO A 78 -10.26 -10.67 -13.76
CA PRO A 78 -11.10 -11.85 -13.86
C PRO A 78 -11.14 -12.40 -15.29
N LYS A 79 -10.93 -13.71 -15.42
CA LYS A 79 -10.99 -14.39 -16.71
C LYS A 79 -12.42 -14.59 -17.22
N GLU A 80 -13.39 -14.59 -16.31
CA GLU A 80 -14.81 -14.80 -16.56
C GLU A 80 -15.68 -13.82 -15.77
N GLY A 81 -16.94 -13.68 -16.17
CA GLY A 81 -17.91 -12.79 -15.52
C GLY A 81 -17.74 -11.31 -15.90
N ALA A 82 -18.78 -10.52 -15.67
CA ALA A 82 -18.76 -9.10 -15.96
C ALA A 82 -17.92 -8.33 -14.95
N PHE A 83 -17.17 -7.32 -15.42
CA PHE A 83 -16.50 -6.35 -14.58
C PHE A 83 -16.28 -5.02 -15.32
N ILE A 84 -15.98 -3.98 -14.56
CA ILE A 84 -15.62 -2.67 -15.08
C ILE A 84 -14.20 -2.35 -14.63
N THR A 85 -13.32 -1.91 -15.57
CA THR A 85 -12.07 -1.23 -15.20
C THR A 85 -12.28 0.27 -15.19
N ILE A 86 -11.74 0.95 -14.19
CA ILE A 86 -11.72 2.41 -14.09
C ILE A 86 -10.27 2.89 -14.08
N SER A 87 -9.98 3.95 -14.85
CA SER A 87 -8.61 4.44 -14.98
C SER A 87 -8.55 5.96 -14.99
N ASN A 88 -7.42 6.52 -14.48
CA ASN A 88 -7.04 7.89 -14.83
C ASN A 88 -6.71 7.98 -16.32
N HIS A 89 -6.68 9.19 -16.88
CA HIS A 89 -6.60 9.40 -18.33
C HIS A 89 -5.46 10.33 -18.78
N PRO A 90 -4.17 10.00 -18.47
CA PRO A 90 -3.07 10.95 -18.68
C PRO A 90 -2.67 11.18 -20.15
N PHE A 91 -2.90 10.22 -21.04
CA PHE A 91 -2.40 10.28 -22.42
C PHE A 91 -3.49 10.38 -23.50
N GLY A 92 -4.76 10.23 -23.13
CA GLY A 92 -5.88 10.26 -24.06
C GLY A 92 -6.07 8.93 -24.80
N GLY A 93 -6.28 8.97 -26.12
CA GLY A 93 -6.57 7.75 -26.88
C GLY A 93 -5.57 6.60 -26.71
N LEU A 94 -4.33 6.91 -26.33
CA LEU A 94 -3.30 5.90 -26.07
C LEU A 94 -3.62 5.02 -24.85
N ASP A 95 -4.24 5.59 -23.82
CA ASP A 95 -4.61 4.83 -22.62
C ASP A 95 -5.61 3.72 -22.97
N GLY A 96 -6.63 4.06 -23.77
CA GLY A 96 -7.60 3.08 -24.26
C GLY A 96 -6.98 1.99 -25.15
N ILE A 97 -6.05 2.39 -26.03
CA ILE A 97 -5.30 1.45 -26.89
C ILE A 97 -4.46 0.49 -26.04
N ILE A 98 -3.77 0.98 -25.01
CA ILE A 98 -2.97 0.15 -24.11
C ILE A 98 -3.87 -0.83 -23.32
N LEU A 99 -5.01 -0.36 -22.81
CA LEU A 99 -5.97 -1.24 -22.13
C LEU A 99 -6.46 -2.36 -23.06
N ILE A 100 -6.86 -2.03 -24.29
CA ILE A 100 -7.28 -3.04 -25.27
C ILE A 100 -6.14 -4.03 -25.52
N LYS A 101 -4.91 -3.54 -25.78
CA LYS A 101 -3.75 -4.42 -26.06
C LYS A 101 -3.45 -5.40 -24.92
N LEU A 102 -3.57 -4.96 -23.68
CA LEU A 102 -3.26 -5.80 -22.51
C LEU A 102 -4.42 -6.72 -22.15
N LEU A 103 -5.64 -6.19 -22.10
CA LEU A 103 -6.77 -6.89 -21.53
C LEU A 103 -7.52 -7.78 -22.53
N SER A 104 -7.49 -7.48 -23.85
CA SER A 104 -8.10 -8.35 -24.84
C SER A 104 -7.43 -9.74 -24.92
N LYS A 105 -6.17 -9.86 -24.49
CA LYS A 105 -5.47 -11.16 -24.37
C LYS A 105 -6.01 -12.03 -23.25
N ILE A 106 -6.54 -11.40 -22.18
CA ILE A 106 -7.12 -12.08 -21.01
C ILE A 106 -8.63 -12.25 -21.21
N ARG A 107 -9.29 -11.21 -21.75
CA ARG A 107 -10.72 -11.09 -21.98
C ARG A 107 -10.98 -10.60 -23.40
N PRO A 108 -11.19 -11.51 -24.38
CA PRO A 108 -11.42 -11.13 -25.79
C PRO A 108 -12.65 -10.24 -26.00
N ASP A 109 -13.61 -10.29 -25.08
CA ASP A 109 -14.82 -9.47 -25.04
C ASP A 109 -14.62 -8.08 -24.39
N TYR A 110 -13.37 -7.74 -23.95
CA TYR A 110 -13.09 -6.46 -23.32
C TYR A 110 -13.32 -5.29 -24.29
N LYS A 111 -14.11 -4.32 -23.87
CA LYS A 111 -14.38 -3.09 -24.63
C LYS A 111 -14.07 -1.85 -23.81
N VAL A 112 -13.77 -0.75 -24.49
CA VAL A 112 -13.48 0.54 -23.85
C VAL A 112 -14.54 1.56 -24.28
N MET A 113 -15.12 2.26 -23.32
CA MET A 113 -16.01 3.38 -23.61
C MET A 113 -15.17 4.59 -24.01
N ALA A 114 -15.33 5.09 -25.22
CA ALA A 114 -14.50 6.13 -25.78
C ALA A 114 -15.28 7.04 -26.73
N ASN A 115 -14.64 8.15 -27.14
CA ASN A 115 -15.19 9.03 -28.15
C ASN A 115 -15.48 8.25 -29.44
N PHE A 116 -16.67 8.41 -30.02
CA PHE A 116 -17.12 7.76 -31.25
C PHE A 116 -16.14 7.87 -32.42
N LEU A 117 -15.27 8.92 -32.44
CA LEU A 117 -14.24 9.07 -33.46
C LEU A 117 -13.21 7.92 -33.45
N LEU A 118 -13.00 7.25 -32.33
CA LEU A 118 -12.09 6.11 -32.25
C LEU A 118 -12.64 4.86 -32.96
N LYS A 119 -13.95 4.77 -33.18
CA LYS A 119 -14.55 3.73 -34.04
C LYS A 119 -14.13 3.82 -35.51
N LYS A 120 -13.52 4.94 -35.94
CA LYS A 120 -12.90 5.06 -37.28
C LYS A 120 -11.62 4.23 -37.45
N ILE A 121 -10.99 3.80 -36.36
CA ILE A 121 -9.82 2.92 -36.38
C ILE A 121 -10.33 1.49 -36.69
N VAL A 122 -10.45 1.18 -37.99
CA VAL A 122 -11.14 -0.02 -38.48
C VAL A 122 -10.67 -1.31 -37.82
N PRO A 123 -9.35 -1.59 -37.64
CA PRO A 123 -8.90 -2.86 -37.07
C PRO A 123 -9.38 -3.11 -35.62
N ILE A 124 -9.62 -2.06 -34.87
CA ILE A 124 -9.98 -2.16 -33.44
C ILE A 124 -11.34 -1.50 -33.10
N LYS A 125 -12.15 -1.21 -34.13
CA LYS A 125 -13.44 -0.52 -33.96
C LYS A 125 -14.41 -1.24 -33.00
N ASP A 126 -14.37 -2.58 -32.98
CA ASP A 126 -15.29 -3.43 -32.22
C ASP A 126 -14.94 -3.49 -30.73
N TYR A 127 -13.73 -3.02 -30.35
CA TYR A 127 -13.32 -2.84 -28.97
C TYR A 127 -13.79 -1.51 -28.36
N PHE A 128 -14.43 -0.61 -29.15
CA PHE A 128 -14.90 0.67 -28.66
C PHE A 128 -16.43 0.74 -28.57
N LEU A 129 -16.92 1.13 -27.40
CA LEU A 129 -18.30 1.62 -27.24
C LEU A 129 -18.29 3.15 -27.35
N GLY A 130 -18.95 3.67 -28.39
CA GLY A 130 -18.91 5.09 -28.71
C GLY A 130 -19.83 5.91 -27.81
N VAL A 131 -19.27 6.96 -27.20
CA VAL A 131 -20.02 8.01 -26.51
C VAL A 131 -19.72 9.37 -27.11
N ASN A 132 -20.66 10.30 -26.99
CA ASN A 132 -20.44 11.69 -27.41
C ASN A 132 -19.93 12.53 -26.24
N PRO A 133 -18.68 13.00 -26.22
CA PRO A 133 -18.16 13.84 -25.15
C PRO A 133 -18.65 15.31 -25.24
N PHE A 134 -19.33 15.68 -26.32
CA PHE A 134 -19.79 17.06 -26.57
C PHE A 134 -21.29 17.16 -26.28
N GLU A 135 -21.67 17.64 -25.11
CA GLU A 135 -23.08 17.82 -24.69
C GLU A 135 -23.91 18.75 -25.61
N GLY A 136 -23.30 19.43 -26.55
CA GLY A 136 -23.96 20.39 -27.46
C GLY A 136 -24.31 19.88 -28.85
N LEU A 137 -23.97 18.66 -29.24
CA LEU A 137 -24.32 18.06 -30.54
C LEU A 137 -25.59 17.20 -30.38
N LYS A 138 -26.74 17.73 -30.82
CA LYS A 138 -28.07 17.12 -30.65
C LYS A 138 -28.27 15.79 -31.40
N ASP A 139 -27.37 15.41 -32.32
CA ASP A 139 -27.60 14.29 -33.26
C ASP A 139 -27.01 12.94 -32.83
N ILE A 140 -26.18 12.90 -31.77
CA ILE A 140 -25.62 11.64 -31.26
C ILE A 140 -25.89 11.55 -29.76
N SER A 141 -26.89 10.76 -29.40
CA SER A 141 -27.31 10.55 -28.02
C SER A 141 -26.28 9.70 -27.25
N SER A 142 -25.68 10.24 -26.18
CA SER A 142 -24.87 9.46 -25.22
C SER A 142 -25.68 8.33 -24.56
N ALA A 143 -27.01 8.43 -24.58
CA ALA A 143 -27.92 7.40 -24.05
C ALA A 143 -27.80 6.06 -24.78
N GLY A 144 -27.52 6.07 -26.07
CA GLY A 144 -27.31 4.85 -26.87
C GLY A 144 -26.06 4.08 -26.41
N GLY A 145 -24.93 4.78 -26.24
CA GLY A 145 -23.68 4.17 -25.78
C GLY A 145 -23.78 3.64 -24.33
N LEU A 146 -24.48 4.35 -23.45
CA LEU A 146 -24.73 3.89 -22.08
C LEU A 146 -25.61 2.63 -22.04
N LYS A 147 -26.65 2.56 -22.90
CA LYS A 147 -27.49 1.36 -23.01
C LYS A 147 -26.72 0.16 -23.57
N GLU A 148 -25.87 0.39 -24.57
CA GLU A 148 -24.99 -0.64 -25.14
C GLU A 148 -23.99 -1.15 -24.11
N ALA A 149 -23.41 -0.26 -23.29
CA ALA A 149 -22.50 -0.62 -22.21
C ALA A 149 -23.19 -1.50 -21.15
N LEU A 150 -24.37 -1.11 -20.68
CA LEU A 150 -25.15 -1.91 -19.71
C LEU A 150 -25.53 -3.28 -20.27
N ARG A 151 -25.94 -3.34 -21.55
CA ARG A 151 -26.22 -4.62 -22.21
C ARG A 151 -24.99 -5.51 -22.25
N HIS A 152 -23.84 -4.97 -22.69
CA HIS A 152 -22.57 -5.72 -22.74
C HIS A 152 -22.20 -6.30 -21.37
N LEU A 153 -22.32 -5.52 -20.30
CA LEU A 153 -22.08 -5.97 -18.93
C LEU A 153 -23.10 -7.02 -18.47
N SER A 154 -24.39 -6.87 -18.81
CA SER A 154 -25.43 -7.86 -18.45
C SER A 154 -25.25 -9.20 -19.17
N GLU A 155 -24.57 -9.21 -20.30
CA GLU A 155 -24.18 -10.40 -21.06
C GLU A 155 -22.85 -11.03 -20.55
N GLY A 156 -22.28 -10.55 -19.44
CA GLY A 156 -21.04 -11.05 -18.84
C GLY A 156 -19.78 -10.39 -19.37
N GLY A 157 -19.89 -9.34 -20.18
CA GLY A 157 -18.78 -8.67 -20.83
C GLY A 157 -17.93 -7.78 -19.91
N ALA A 158 -16.72 -7.47 -20.32
CA ALA A 158 -15.79 -6.61 -19.60
C ALA A 158 -15.69 -5.21 -20.24
N LEU A 159 -15.71 -4.15 -19.40
CA LEU A 159 -15.78 -2.76 -19.86
C LEU A 159 -14.74 -1.85 -19.21
N GLY A 160 -14.00 -1.10 -20.02
CA GLY A 160 -13.07 -0.06 -19.57
C GLY A 160 -13.70 1.33 -19.61
N LEU A 161 -13.52 2.09 -18.53
CA LEU A 161 -14.02 3.45 -18.36
C LEU A 161 -12.90 4.40 -17.93
N PHE A 162 -12.96 5.62 -18.44
CA PHE A 162 -12.22 6.79 -17.97
C PHE A 162 -13.22 7.77 -17.33
N PRO A 163 -13.46 7.66 -16.00
CA PRO A 163 -14.62 8.32 -15.38
C PRO A 163 -14.58 9.86 -15.41
N ALA A 164 -13.41 10.45 -15.59
CA ALA A 164 -13.27 11.91 -15.75
C ALA A 164 -13.91 12.42 -17.06
N GLY A 165 -14.02 11.56 -18.07
CA GLY A 165 -14.56 11.91 -19.38
C GLY A 165 -13.65 12.80 -20.24
N GLU A 166 -12.53 13.24 -19.70
CA GLU A 166 -11.50 14.05 -20.36
C GLU A 166 -10.10 13.68 -19.89
N VAL A 167 -9.09 14.09 -20.66
CA VAL A 167 -7.69 13.81 -20.36
C VAL A 167 -7.20 14.59 -19.15
N SER A 168 -6.40 13.94 -18.30
CA SER A 168 -5.78 14.56 -17.11
C SER A 168 -5.03 15.85 -17.48
N ALA A 169 -5.22 16.87 -16.69
CA ALA A 169 -4.65 18.18 -16.91
C ALA A 169 -4.18 18.80 -15.60
N TYR A 170 -3.34 19.83 -15.71
CA TYR A 170 -2.91 20.58 -14.55
C TYR A 170 -4.13 21.20 -13.84
N GLN A 171 -4.24 20.95 -12.55
CA GLN A 171 -5.22 21.51 -11.63
C GLN A 171 -4.52 22.49 -10.69
N ALA A 172 -4.96 23.76 -10.69
CA ALA A 172 -4.33 24.80 -9.87
C ALA A 172 -4.53 24.55 -8.37
N ASP A 173 -5.67 23.98 -7.98
CA ASP A 173 -6.04 23.76 -6.58
C ASP A 173 -5.14 22.71 -5.90
N SER A 174 -4.75 21.65 -6.63
CA SER A 174 -3.87 20.60 -6.13
C SER A 174 -2.41 20.77 -6.56
N ASN A 175 -2.11 21.75 -7.43
CA ASN A 175 -0.79 21.96 -8.04
C ASN A 175 -0.22 20.66 -8.68
N SER A 176 -1.10 19.87 -9.28
CA SER A 176 -0.78 18.56 -9.86
C SER A 176 -1.45 18.35 -11.22
N ILE A 177 -0.93 17.37 -12.00
CA ILE A 177 -1.56 16.92 -13.24
C ILE A 177 -2.41 15.70 -12.90
N GLU A 178 -3.71 15.90 -12.90
CA GLU A 178 -4.68 14.87 -12.53
C GLU A 178 -6.01 15.02 -13.29
N ASP A 179 -6.87 14.02 -13.13
CA ASP A 179 -8.23 14.09 -13.66
C ASP A 179 -9.05 15.13 -12.91
N LYS A 180 -9.97 15.77 -13.60
CA LYS A 180 -11.06 16.48 -12.96
C LYS A 180 -11.95 15.55 -12.15
N ALA A 181 -12.84 16.13 -11.36
CA ALA A 181 -13.86 15.38 -10.63
C ALA A 181 -14.59 14.42 -11.58
N TRP A 182 -14.70 13.16 -11.18
CA TRP A 182 -15.30 12.12 -11.99
C TRP A 182 -16.79 12.37 -12.25
N SER A 183 -17.22 12.06 -13.47
CA SER A 183 -18.56 12.37 -13.97
C SER A 183 -19.65 11.62 -13.21
N ARG A 184 -20.67 12.33 -12.72
CA ARG A 184 -21.83 11.75 -12.03
C ARG A 184 -22.58 10.72 -12.90
N SER A 185 -22.65 10.93 -14.21
CA SER A 185 -23.30 10.03 -15.16
C SER A 185 -22.55 8.70 -15.26
N VAL A 186 -21.21 8.73 -15.29
CA VAL A 186 -20.36 7.53 -15.30
C VAL A 186 -20.45 6.80 -13.96
N LEU A 187 -20.43 7.51 -12.84
CA LEU A 187 -20.61 6.89 -11.52
C LEU A 187 -21.96 6.22 -11.35
N LYS A 188 -23.03 6.81 -11.90
CA LYS A 188 -24.38 6.16 -11.95
C LYS A 188 -24.37 4.92 -12.83
N LEU A 189 -23.66 4.93 -13.97
CA LEU A 189 -23.50 3.75 -14.82
C LEU A 189 -22.81 2.62 -14.08
N ILE A 190 -21.67 2.91 -13.42
CA ILE A 190 -20.91 1.92 -12.65
C ILE A 190 -21.79 1.28 -11.57
N ARG A 191 -22.47 2.12 -10.77
CA ARG A 191 -23.37 1.62 -9.71
C ARG A 191 -24.54 0.78 -10.25
N LYS A 192 -25.14 1.22 -11.38
CA LYS A 192 -26.26 0.50 -12.00
C LYS A 192 -25.84 -0.84 -12.62
N ALA A 193 -24.59 -0.95 -13.03
CA ALA A 193 -24.06 -2.19 -13.62
C ALA A 193 -23.98 -3.34 -12.62
N ASP A 194 -23.84 -3.02 -11.32
CA ASP A 194 -23.80 -4.00 -10.22
C ASP A 194 -22.78 -5.13 -10.43
N VAL A 195 -21.57 -4.76 -10.87
CA VAL A 195 -20.47 -5.67 -11.16
C VAL A 195 -19.20 -5.23 -10.44
N PRO A 196 -18.20 -6.12 -10.22
CA PRO A 196 -16.90 -5.74 -9.65
C PRO A 196 -16.21 -4.62 -10.46
N VAL A 197 -15.52 -3.73 -9.75
CA VAL A 197 -14.77 -2.61 -10.33
C VAL A 197 -13.28 -2.78 -10.06
N ILE A 198 -12.45 -2.68 -11.10
CA ILE A 198 -11.00 -2.85 -11.03
C ILE A 198 -10.33 -1.52 -11.32
N PRO A 199 -9.64 -0.90 -10.34
CA PRO A 199 -8.91 0.33 -10.57
C PRO A 199 -7.59 0.06 -11.31
N ILE A 200 -7.28 0.89 -12.31
CA ILE A 200 -6.02 0.85 -13.07
C ILE A 200 -5.43 2.25 -13.08
N TYR A 201 -4.16 2.38 -12.73
CA TYR A 201 -3.45 3.64 -12.74
C TYR A 201 -2.37 3.67 -13.81
N PHE A 202 -2.38 4.72 -14.64
CA PHE A 202 -1.34 5.04 -15.60
C PHE A 202 -0.41 6.12 -15.06
N LYS A 203 0.89 5.85 -15.00
CA LYS A 203 1.89 6.84 -14.61
C LYS A 203 2.33 7.67 -15.80
N GLY A 204 2.19 8.98 -15.68
CA GLY A 204 2.70 9.94 -16.65
C GLY A 204 1.74 11.07 -16.97
N SER A 205 2.13 11.87 -17.95
CA SER A 205 1.35 13.03 -18.41
C SER A 205 1.67 13.38 -19.85
N ASN A 206 0.83 14.19 -20.45
CA ASN A 206 1.12 14.88 -21.72
C ASN A 206 2.14 16.00 -21.51
N SER A 207 2.65 16.55 -22.62
CA SER A 207 3.73 17.55 -22.62
C SER A 207 3.36 18.82 -21.83
N MET A 208 4.38 19.56 -21.38
CA MET A 208 4.20 20.84 -20.72
C MET A 208 3.39 21.81 -21.61
N LEU A 209 3.64 21.83 -22.93
CA LEU A 209 2.88 22.65 -23.88
C LEU A 209 1.39 22.29 -23.87
N PHE A 210 1.04 21.01 -23.76
CA PHE A 210 -0.35 20.57 -23.65
C PHE A 210 -1.00 21.14 -22.38
N GLN A 211 -0.28 21.16 -21.27
CA GLN A 211 -0.77 21.70 -19.99
C GLN A 211 -0.97 23.23 -20.06
N ILE A 212 0.00 23.96 -20.60
CA ILE A 212 -0.07 25.42 -20.77
C ILE A 212 -1.25 25.80 -21.67
N LEU A 213 -1.42 25.11 -22.81
CA LEU A 213 -2.56 25.38 -23.70
C LEU A 213 -3.91 25.11 -23.01
N GLY A 214 -3.96 24.10 -22.14
CA GLY A 214 -5.16 23.79 -21.34
C GLY A 214 -5.50 24.87 -20.31
N MET A 215 -4.49 25.52 -19.74
CA MET A 215 -4.69 26.67 -18.82
C MET A 215 -5.21 27.91 -19.55
N ILE A 216 -4.80 28.12 -20.80
CA ILE A 216 -5.29 29.26 -21.62
C ILE A 216 -6.74 29.00 -22.02
N HIS A 217 -7.03 27.87 -22.64
CA HIS A 217 -8.38 27.46 -23.02
C HIS A 217 -8.51 25.96 -23.25
N PRO A 218 -9.52 25.26 -22.70
CA PRO A 218 -9.70 23.81 -22.84
C PRO A 218 -9.73 23.30 -24.29
N MET A 219 -10.28 24.09 -25.22
CA MET A 219 -10.35 23.74 -26.63
C MET A 219 -8.97 23.62 -27.30
N LEU A 220 -8.00 24.46 -26.90
CA LEU A 220 -6.63 24.40 -27.42
C LEU A 220 -5.95 23.08 -27.02
N ARG A 221 -6.23 22.60 -25.81
CA ARG A 221 -5.78 21.29 -25.34
C ARG A 221 -6.35 20.16 -26.21
N THR A 222 -7.66 20.20 -26.46
CA THR A 222 -8.33 19.18 -27.31
C THR A 222 -7.74 19.16 -28.72
N VAL A 223 -7.47 20.32 -29.32
CA VAL A 223 -6.81 20.43 -30.63
C VAL A 223 -5.38 19.87 -30.60
N LYS A 224 -4.66 20.03 -29.50
CA LYS A 224 -3.29 19.53 -29.34
C LYS A 224 -3.21 18.01 -29.14
N LEU A 225 -4.25 17.38 -28.61
CA LEU A 225 -4.25 15.98 -28.17
C LEU A 225 -3.79 14.97 -29.25
N PRO A 226 -4.24 15.04 -30.52
CA PRO A 226 -3.75 14.12 -31.54
C PRO A 226 -2.23 14.19 -31.76
N SER A 227 -1.65 15.40 -31.68
CA SER A 227 -0.20 15.54 -31.82
C SER A 227 0.60 15.03 -30.62
N GLU A 228 -0.03 14.91 -29.44
CA GLU A 228 0.59 14.31 -28.25
C GLU A 228 0.82 12.82 -28.41
N LEU A 229 -0.01 12.11 -29.18
CA LEU A 229 0.20 10.71 -29.52
C LEU A 229 1.56 10.49 -30.19
N LEU A 230 1.95 11.40 -31.08
CA LEU A 230 3.22 11.34 -31.83
C LEU A 230 4.45 11.73 -30.98
N ASN A 231 4.25 12.30 -29.80
CA ASN A 231 5.33 12.76 -28.90
C ASN A 231 5.70 11.72 -27.84
N LYS A 232 5.34 10.45 -28.03
CA LYS A 232 5.56 9.39 -27.03
C LYS A 232 6.81 8.53 -27.31
N LYS A 233 7.59 8.86 -28.32
CA LYS A 233 8.76 8.07 -28.72
C LYS A 233 9.74 7.87 -27.56
N ASN A 234 10.16 6.61 -27.36
CA ASN A 234 11.06 6.15 -26.29
C ASN A 234 10.51 6.40 -24.86
N ARG A 235 9.19 6.45 -24.71
CA ARG A 235 8.55 6.56 -23.39
C ARG A 235 8.22 5.19 -22.84
N VAL A 236 8.55 5.00 -21.56
CA VAL A 236 8.08 3.87 -20.75
C VAL A 236 6.80 4.31 -20.04
N ILE A 237 5.70 3.62 -20.32
CA ILE A 237 4.41 3.83 -19.67
C ILE A 237 4.21 2.72 -18.66
N LYS A 238 4.18 3.09 -17.38
CA LYS A 238 3.99 2.16 -16.26
C LYS A 238 2.54 2.14 -15.82
N LEU A 239 2.02 0.94 -15.59
CA LEU A 239 0.68 0.72 -15.08
C LEU A 239 0.70 -0.06 -13.79
N ARG A 240 -0.31 0.18 -12.95
CA ARG A 240 -0.66 -0.65 -11.80
C ARG A 240 -2.12 -1.06 -11.91
N VAL A 241 -2.41 -2.32 -11.58
CA VAL A 241 -3.78 -2.85 -11.49
C VAL A 241 -4.06 -3.20 -10.03
N GLY A 242 -5.11 -2.60 -9.47
CA GLY A 242 -5.55 -2.87 -8.11
C GLY A 242 -6.45 -4.09 -8.00
N ASN A 243 -6.73 -4.51 -6.78
CA ASN A 243 -7.67 -5.60 -6.53
C ASN A 243 -9.12 -5.21 -6.90
N PRO A 244 -9.93 -6.16 -7.35
CA PRO A 244 -11.34 -5.94 -7.63
C PRO A 244 -12.09 -5.40 -6.39
N ILE A 245 -12.84 -4.33 -6.57
CA ILE A 245 -13.73 -3.75 -5.59
C ILE A 245 -15.08 -4.49 -5.72
N SER A 246 -15.46 -5.22 -4.69
CA SER A 246 -16.70 -6.01 -4.71
C SER A 246 -17.95 -5.12 -4.78
N VAL A 247 -19.03 -5.66 -5.29
CA VAL A 247 -20.36 -5.00 -5.32
C VAL A 247 -20.81 -4.61 -3.91
N GLU A 248 -20.58 -5.46 -2.93
CA GLU A 248 -20.88 -5.18 -1.52
C GLU A 248 -20.15 -3.91 -1.03
N THR A 249 -18.85 -3.81 -1.29
CA THR A 249 -18.07 -2.61 -0.95
C THR A 249 -18.60 -1.37 -1.66
N GLN A 250 -19.01 -1.48 -2.92
CA GLN A 250 -19.58 -0.37 -3.67
C GLN A 250 -20.92 0.09 -3.09
N ASN A 251 -21.76 -0.85 -2.67
CA ASN A 251 -23.11 -0.60 -2.12
C ASN A 251 -23.08 -0.05 -0.68
N SER A 252 -21.94 -0.15 0.04
CA SER A 252 -21.79 0.47 1.36
C SER A 252 -21.81 2.01 1.33
N PHE A 253 -21.58 2.62 0.15
CA PHE A 253 -21.62 4.08 -0.01
C PHE A 253 -23.04 4.57 -0.37
N ALA A 254 -23.72 5.24 0.55
CA ALA A 254 -25.04 5.82 0.27
C ALA A 254 -24.93 7.01 -0.71
N ASP A 255 -23.94 7.90 -0.51
CA ASP A 255 -23.73 9.08 -1.35
C ASP A 255 -22.86 8.80 -2.59
N LEU A 256 -23.35 9.24 -3.75
CA LEU A 256 -22.66 9.05 -5.03
C LEU A 256 -21.35 9.86 -5.13
N ILE A 257 -21.26 11.00 -4.44
CA ILE A 257 -20.05 11.83 -4.47
C ILE A 257 -18.95 11.16 -3.65
N GLN A 258 -19.29 10.65 -2.47
CA GLN A 258 -18.36 9.89 -1.63
C GLN A 258 -17.91 8.60 -2.32
N TYR A 259 -18.83 7.90 -2.95
CA TYR A 259 -18.50 6.74 -3.78
C TYR A 259 -17.50 7.09 -4.90
N GLY A 260 -17.74 8.19 -5.61
CA GLY A 260 -16.82 8.66 -6.66
C GLY A 260 -15.43 9.03 -6.11
N LYS A 261 -15.36 9.69 -4.96
CA LYS A 261 -14.09 9.99 -4.27
C LYS A 261 -13.34 8.71 -3.87
N PHE A 262 -14.06 7.73 -3.34
CA PHE A 262 -13.50 6.42 -2.99
C PHE A 262 -12.90 5.71 -4.21
N LEU A 263 -13.64 5.59 -5.31
CA LEU A 263 -13.14 4.94 -6.53
C LEU A 263 -11.92 5.67 -7.10
N ARG A 264 -11.95 7.01 -7.10
CA ARG A 264 -10.82 7.84 -7.55
C ARG A 264 -9.61 7.62 -6.67
N ALA A 265 -9.76 7.68 -5.35
CA ALA A 265 -8.69 7.47 -4.39
C ALA A 265 -8.07 6.07 -4.54
N LYS A 266 -8.88 5.01 -4.67
CA LYS A 266 -8.40 3.65 -4.97
C LYS A 266 -7.55 3.58 -6.24
N THR A 267 -7.91 4.36 -7.26
CA THR A 267 -7.15 4.40 -8.52
C THR A 267 -5.83 5.16 -8.35
N TYR A 268 -5.86 6.36 -7.76
CA TYR A 268 -4.68 7.22 -7.66
C TYR A 268 -3.62 6.71 -6.70
N LEU A 269 -4.02 6.12 -5.57
CA LEU A 269 -3.09 5.56 -4.59
C LEU A 269 -2.24 4.39 -5.15
N LEU A 270 -2.69 3.70 -6.20
CA LEU A 270 -1.85 2.74 -6.93
C LEU A 270 -0.60 3.39 -7.53
N GLY A 271 -0.66 4.68 -7.83
CA GLY A 271 0.44 5.45 -8.40
C GLY A 271 1.60 5.70 -7.43
N SER A 272 1.34 5.68 -6.12
CA SER A 272 2.35 5.99 -5.10
C SER A 272 3.54 5.02 -5.12
N SER A 273 3.30 3.76 -5.44
CA SER A 273 4.36 2.75 -5.58
C SER A 273 5.23 2.94 -6.83
N LEU A 274 4.76 3.69 -7.81
CA LEU A 274 5.50 4.02 -9.02
C LEU A 274 6.34 5.29 -8.86
N GLU A 275 6.21 6.02 -7.75
CA GLU A 275 7.03 7.18 -7.48
C GLU A 275 8.47 6.76 -7.18
N VAL A 276 9.40 7.27 -7.95
CA VAL A 276 10.83 7.09 -7.69
C VAL A 276 11.15 7.92 -6.45
N LYS A 277 11.56 7.28 -5.34
CA LYS A 277 12.11 8.00 -4.20
C LYS A 277 13.23 8.91 -4.72
N LYS A 278 13.09 10.21 -4.55
CA LYS A 278 14.12 11.18 -4.96
C LYS A 278 15.37 10.92 -4.13
N PHE A 279 16.33 10.22 -4.72
CA PHE A 279 17.65 9.97 -4.12
C PHE A 279 18.54 11.21 -4.03
N PHE A 280 18.05 12.36 -4.51
CA PHE A 280 18.82 13.58 -4.55
C PHE A 280 18.74 14.31 -3.22
N LEU A 281 19.93 14.51 -2.61
CA LEU A 281 20.21 15.43 -1.50
C LEU A 281 20.01 14.88 -0.07
N LYS A 282 20.38 13.64 0.21
CA LYS A 282 20.97 13.38 1.53
C LYS A 282 22.46 13.08 1.31
N SER A 283 23.30 13.90 1.92
CA SER A 283 24.74 13.70 1.97
C SER A 283 25.03 12.20 2.08
N GLN A 284 25.94 11.71 1.24
CA GLN A 284 26.58 10.42 1.43
C GLN A 284 27.18 10.42 2.85
N LYS A 285 26.40 9.99 3.83
CA LYS A 285 26.99 9.41 5.02
C LYS A 285 27.75 8.22 4.49
N ALA A 286 29.07 8.22 4.70
CA ALA A 286 29.94 7.11 4.38
C ALA A 286 29.19 5.81 4.67
N GLU A 287 29.06 4.94 3.68
CA GLU A 287 28.48 3.61 3.85
C GLU A 287 29.22 3.00 5.04
N LYS A 288 28.52 2.76 6.13
CA LYS A 288 29.10 2.04 7.25
C LYS A 288 29.55 0.70 6.68
N GLN A 289 30.86 0.41 6.79
CA GLN A 289 31.40 -0.88 6.40
C GLN A 289 30.59 -1.96 7.11
N VAL A 290 30.00 -2.86 6.33
CA VAL A 290 29.22 -3.98 6.84
C VAL A 290 30.21 -4.98 7.42
N GLU A 291 30.20 -5.15 8.74
CA GLU A 291 31.03 -6.16 9.39
C GLU A 291 30.55 -7.57 9.02
N PRO A 292 31.43 -8.56 8.85
CA PRO A 292 31.01 -9.94 8.75
C PRO A 292 30.28 -10.37 10.04
N VAL A 293 29.20 -11.12 9.89
CA VAL A 293 28.46 -11.62 11.05
C VAL A 293 29.32 -12.60 11.83
N ALA A 294 29.21 -12.57 13.16
CA ALA A 294 29.95 -13.47 14.06
C ALA A 294 29.71 -14.95 13.71
N LYS A 295 30.66 -15.79 14.07
CA LYS A 295 30.53 -17.24 13.90
C LYS A 295 29.43 -17.78 14.82
N GLU A 296 28.82 -18.87 14.41
CA GLU A 296 27.83 -19.59 15.19
C GLU A 296 28.44 -20.12 16.50
N THR A 297 27.69 -20.03 17.57
CA THR A 297 28.09 -20.58 18.87
C THR A 297 28.00 -22.12 18.82
N PRO A 298 29.03 -22.88 19.26
CA PRO A 298 28.96 -24.31 19.26
C PRO A 298 27.74 -24.85 20.02
N VAL A 299 27.05 -25.81 19.43
CA VAL A 299 25.78 -26.36 19.96
C VAL A 299 25.94 -26.95 21.36
N GLU A 300 27.07 -27.59 21.66
CA GLU A 300 27.38 -28.18 22.96
C GLU A 300 27.39 -27.15 24.09
N ILE A 301 27.86 -25.93 23.78
CA ILE A 301 27.88 -24.79 24.72
C ILE A 301 26.46 -24.32 25.00
N LEU A 302 25.65 -24.22 23.94
CA LEU A 302 24.24 -23.82 24.06
C LEU A 302 23.43 -24.85 24.85
N GLN A 303 23.58 -26.14 24.53
CA GLN A 303 22.93 -27.24 25.25
C GLN A 303 23.28 -27.28 26.74
N LYS A 304 24.53 -26.92 27.09
CA LYS A 304 24.95 -26.82 28.48
C LYS A 304 24.20 -25.70 29.19
N GLU A 305 24.17 -24.49 28.62
CA GLU A 305 23.42 -23.37 29.21
C GLU A 305 21.92 -23.68 29.30
N ILE A 306 21.33 -24.35 28.30
CA ILE A 306 19.92 -24.79 28.36
C ILE A 306 19.68 -25.69 29.58
N LYS A 307 20.56 -26.64 29.82
CA LYS A 307 20.45 -27.53 31.00
C LYS A 307 20.55 -26.77 32.32
N ASP A 308 21.46 -25.76 32.37
CA ASP A 308 21.70 -24.98 33.57
C ASP A 308 20.50 -24.05 33.94
N ILE A 309 19.65 -23.70 32.96
CA ILE A 309 18.49 -22.82 33.16
C ILE A 309 17.14 -23.53 33.18
N MET A 310 17.13 -24.86 32.91
CA MET A 310 15.91 -25.60 32.65
C MET A 310 14.93 -25.59 33.83
N GLU A 311 15.41 -25.66 35.06
CA GLU A 311 14.55 -25.72 36.24
C GLU A 311 13.97 -24.32 36.58
N ASP A 312 14.78 -23.28 36.50
CA ASP A 312 14.42 -21.95 37.02
C ASP A 312 13.70 -21.05 35.98
N TYR A 313 14.02 -21.22 34.70
CA TYR A 313 13.64 -20.25 33.64
C TYR A 313 12.80 -20.85 32.52
N LEU A 314 12.39 -22.12 32.64
CA LEU A 314 11.42 -22.73 31.75
C LEU A 314 10.05 -22.09 31.92
N LEU A 315 9.45 -21.68 30.81
CA LEU A 315 8.06 -21.23 30.80
C LEU A 315 7.12 -22.39 30.49
N PHE A 316 7.30 -23.05 29.34
CA PHE A 316 6.54 -24.24 28.93
C PHE A 316 7.22 -24.94 27.76
N SER A 317 6.75 -26.15 27.46
CA SER A 317 7.13 -26.91 26.27
C SER A 317 5.89 -27.29 25.45
N MET A 318 6.01 -27.31 24.13
CA MET A 318 4.96 -27.76 23.23
C MET A 318 5.58 -28.42 22.00
N LYS A 319 5.22 -29.70 21.75
CA LYS A 319 5.84 -30.54 20.72
C LYS A 319 7.36 -30.62 20.94
N ASN A 320 8.12 -30.30 19.89
CA ASN A 320 9.58 -30.23 19.91
C ASN A 320 10.16 -28.89 20.39
N TYR A 321 9.33 -27.94 20.75
CA TYR A 321 9.78 -26.61 21.17
C TYR A 321 9.68 -26.41 22.67
N THR A 322 10.69 -25.74 23.22
CA THR A 322 10.72 -25.32 24.62
C THR A 322 10.94 -23.79 24.67
N VAL A 323 10.18 -23.09 25.50
CA VAL A 323 10.28 -21.64 25.67
C VAL A 323 10.86 -21.31 27.04
N TYR A 324 11.90 -20.50 27.02
CA TYR A 324 12.59 -20.00 28.21
C TYR A 324 12.49 -18.49 28.31
N CYS A 325 12.59 -17.95 29.54
CA CYS A 325 12.81 -16.52 29.76
C CYS A 325 13.82 -16.33 30.89
N ALA A 326 15.06 -15.98 30.53
CA ALA A 326 16.18 -15.90 31.46
C ALA A 326 16.91 -14.57 31.42
N PRO A 327 17.50 -14.10 32.55
CA PRO A 327 18.33 -12.91 32.56
C PRO A 327 19.69 -13.18 31.90
N THR A 328 20.28 -12.18 31.30
CA THR A 328 21.56 -12.22 30.57
C THR A 328 22.68 -12.97 31.32
N MET A 329 22.80 -12.73 32.62
CA MET A 329 23.86 -13.32 33.45
C MET A 329 23.82 -14.85 33.52
N LYS A 330 22.69 -15.47 33.19
CA LYS A 330 22.49 -16.92 33.19
C LYS A 330 22.67 -17.57 31.82
N ILE A 331 22.70 -16.76 30.76
CA ILE A 331 22.70 -17.23 29.37
C ILE A 331 23.72 -16.45 28.47
N PRO A 332 24.96 -16.26 28.90
CA PRO A 332 25.89 -15.40 28.15
C PRO A 332 26.19 -15.90 26.72
N ASN A 333 26.27 -17.22 26.52
CA ASN A 333 26.52 -17.77 25.18
C ASN A 333 25.25 -17.83 24.33
N ILE A 334 24.12 -18.17 24.93
CA ILE A 334 22.80 -18.08 24.27
C ILE A 334 22.51 -16.64 23.87
N LEU A 335 22.85 -15.64 24.70
CA LEU A 335 22.68 -14.23 24.33
C LEU A 335 23.55 -13.84 23.14
N ASN A 336 24.80 -14.28 23.08
CA ASN A 336 25.65 -14.06 21.91
C ASN A 336 25.02 -14.64 20.63
N GLU A 337 24.50 -15.86 20.72
CA GLU A 337 23.81 -16.50 19.60
C GLU A 337 22.51 -15.76 19.21
N ILE A 338 21.70 -15.32 20.20
CA ILE A 338 20.53 -14.47 19.97
C ILE A 338 20.96 -13.18 19.22
N GLY A 339 22.02 -12.52 19.65
CA GLY A 339 22.54 -11.32 19.01
C GLY A 339 23.00 -11.54 17.57
N ARG A 340 23.67 -12.68 17.30
CA ARG A 340 24.05 -13.12 15.96
C ARG A 340 22.85 -13.36 15.06
N LEU A 341 21.87 -14.10 15.53
CA LEU A 341 20.66 -14.43 14.80
C LEU A 341 19.78 -13.19 14.54
N ARG A 342 19.74 -12.25 15.50
CA ARG A 342 19.11 -10.95 15.34
C ARG A 342 19.71 -10.16 14.19
N GLU A 343 21.06 -10.04 14.16
CA GLU A 343 21.75 -9.32 13.09
C GLU A 343 21.50 -9.95 11.73
N LEU A 344 21.53 -11.29 11.62
CA LEU A 344 21.21 -12.00 10.38
C LEU A 344 19.78 -11.70 9.91
N THR A 345 18.82 -11.83 10.81
CA THR A 345 17.39 -11.66 10.49
C THR A 345 17.05 -10.22 10.12
N PHE A 346 17.53 -9.24 10.89
CA PHE A 346 17.26 -7.82 10.63
C PHE A 346 18.01 -7.31 9.40
N ARG A 347 19.24 -7.80 9.15
CA ARG A 347 20.00 -7.45 7.95
C ARG A 347 19.30 -7.91 6.68
N ALA A 348 18.66 -9.09 6.68
CA ALA A 348 17.91 -9.61 5.54
C ALA A 348 16.74 -8.68 5.13
N VAL A 349 16.13 -7.97 6.08
CA VAL A 349 15.06 -7.00 5.81
C VAL A 349 15.56 -5.56 5.67
N GLY A 350 16.87 -5.32 5.78
CA GLY A 350 17.49 -4.00 5.67
C GLY A 350 17.42 -3.16 6.95
N GLU A 351 17.18 -3.81 8.09
CA GLU A 351 17.07 -3.19 9.43
C GLU A 351 18.19 -3.66 10.36
N GLY A 352 19.27 -4.28 9.84
CA GLY A 352 20.44 -4.69 10.61
C GLY A 352 21.29 -3.51 11.12
N THR A 353 22.04 -3.76 12.18
CA THR A 353 22.98 -2.78 12.74
C THR A 353 24.25 -2.64 11.91
N ASN A 354 24.50 -3.58 10.97
CA ASN A 354 25.73 -3.76 10.19
C ASN A 354 26.98 -4.08 11.03
N ARG A 355 26.78 -4.50 12.27
CA ARG A 355 27.83 -5.02 13.16
C ARG A 355 27.92 -6.54 13.04
N SER A 356 28.97 -7.10 13.60
CA SER A 356 29.12 -8.56 13.67
C SER A 356 28.03 -9.25 14.51
N ILE A 357 27.45 -8.50 15.47
CA ILE A 357 26.40 -8.97 16.40
C ILE A 357 25.49 -7.79 16.82
N ASP A 358 24.17 -8.01 16.89
CA ASP A 358 23.21 -7.02 17.39
C ASP A 358 23.01 -7.17 18.90
N LEU A 359 23.95 -6.61 19.67
CA LEU A 359 23.83 -6.45 21.12
C LEU A 359 24.06 -4.99 21.51
N ASP A 360 23.32 -4.51 22.50
CA ASP A 360 23.44 -3.17 23.05
C ASP A 360 23.47 -3.20 24.60
N GLU A 361 23.60 -2.03 25.22
CA GLU A 361 23.67 -1.90 26.70
C GLU A 361 22.41 -2.40 27.41
N PHE A 362 21.25 -2.36 26.77
CA PHE A 362 19.99 -2.84 27.34
C PHE A 362 19.98 -4.38 27.47
N ASP A 363 20.67 -5.08 26.58
CA ASP A 363 20.79 -6.54 26.63
C ASP A 363 21.46 -7.02 27.94
N LEU A 364 22.23 -6.16 28.63
CA LEU A 364 22.96 -6.54 29.85
C LEU A 364 22.05 -6.75 31.05
N TYR A 365 20.89 -6.10 31.13
CA TYR A 365 20.01 -6.14 32.29
C TYR A 365 18.55 -6.51 31.99
N TYR A 366 18.23 -6.71 30.70
CA TYR A 366 16.93 -7.25 30.28
C TYR A 366 16.95 -8.79 30.38
N TYR A 367 15.77 -9.34 30.39
CA TYR A 367 15.55 -10.77 30.20
C TYR A 367 15.45 -11.07 28.70
N HIS A 368 15.72 -12.34 28.35
CA HIS A 368 15.56 -12.83 26.98
C HIS A 368 14.59 -13.99 27.00
N LEU A 369 13.44 -13.81 26.34
CA LEU A 369 12.49 -14.85 26.05
C LEU A 369 12.84 -15.46 24.72
N PHE A 370 13.06 -16.76 24.65
CA PHE A 370 13.46 -17.42 23.41
C PHE A 370 12.88 -18.82 23.29
N ILE A 371 12.75 -19.28 22.04
CA ILE A 371 12.30 -20.62 21.67
C ILE A 371 13.53 -21.46 21.33
N TRP A 372 13.62 -22.63 21.95
CA TRP A 372 14.59 -23.69 21.65
C TRP A 372 13.88 -24.83 20.92
N ASP A 373 14.40 -25.26 19.78
CA ASP A 373 13.94 -26.45 19.07
C ASP A 373 14.78 -27.68 19.53
N ASN A 374 14.16 -28.61 20.22
CA ASN A 374 14.83 -29.79 20.78
C ASN A 374 15.22 -30.81 19.71
N ASP A 375 14.64 -30.78 18.51
CA ASP A 375 14.99 -31.68 17.41
C ASP A 375 16.24 -31.24 16.66
N THR A 376 16.44 -29.93 16.57
CA THR A 376 17.55 -29.33 15.80
C THR A 376 18.61 -28.67 16.66
N ASP A 377 18.40 -28.60 17.98
CA ASP A 377 19.26 -27.93 18.96
C ASP A 377 19.60 -26.48 18.57
N ARG A 378 18.55 -25.72 18.17
CA ARG A 378 18.69 -24.35 17.67
C ARG A 378 17.74 -23.36 18.34
N ILE A 379 18.16 -22.11 18.43
CA ILE A 379 17.29 -20.98 18.77
C ILE A 379 16.45 -20.62 17.54
N VAL A 380 15.12 -20.64 17.69
CA VAL A 380 14.15 -20.39 16.61
C VAL A 380 13.77 -18.92 16.51
N GLY A 381 13.70 -18.25 17.64
CA GLY A 381 13.32 -16.85 17.73
C GLY A 381 13.36 -16.35 19.17
N ALA A 382 13.34 -15.05 19.35
CA ALA A 382 13.41 -14.45 20.68
C ALA A 382 12.73 -13.08 20.78
N TYR A 383 12.49 -12.65 22.02
CA TYR A 383 12.15 -11.29 22.45
C TYR A 383 13.10 -10.83 23.54
N ARG A 384 13.44 -9.54 23.53
CA ARG A 384 14.04 -8.88 24.67
C ARG A 384 12.92 -8.35 25.59
N VAL A 385 13.02 -8.58 26.88
CA VAL A 385 11.97 -8.36 27.89
C VAL A 385 12.52 -7.53 29.05
N GLY A 386 12.07 -6.29 29.18
CA GLY A 386 12.49 -5.39 30.26
C GLY A 386 11.42 -5.30 31.35
N LYS A 387 11.77 -5.61 32.60
CA LYS A 387 10.90 -5.45 33.76
C LYS A 387 10.88 -4.00 34.22
N GLY A 388 9.76 -3.31 34.07
CA GLY A 388 9.63 -1.87 34.33
C GLY A 388 10.02 -1.46 35.74
N LYS A 389 9.57 -2.20 36.76
CA LYS A 389 9.94 -1.99 38.15
C LYS A 389 11.46 -2.04 38.34
N ASP A 390 12.12 -3.12 37.88
CA ASP A 390 13.57 -3.31 38.04
C ASP A 390 14.35 -2.20 37.33
N ILE A 391 13.86 -1.76 36.14
CA ILE A 391 14.48 -0.70 35.34
C ILE A 391 14.34 0.64 36.05
N ILE A 392 13.14 0.99 36.56
CA ILE A 392 12.89 2.27 37.25
C ILE A 392 13.73 2.35 38.50
N ASP A 393 13.75 1.30 39.32
CA ASP A 393 14.44 1.27 40.59
C ASP A 393 15.96 1.43 40.43
N ARG A 394 16.56 0.92 39.34
CA ARG A 394 18.02 0.96 39.10
C ARG A 394 18.46 2.12 38.25
N TYR A 395 17.73 2.43 37.19
CA TYR A 395 18.17 3.32 36.11
C TYR A 395 17.21 4.48 35.84
N GLY A 396 16.01 4.48 36.45
CA GLY A 396 14.92 5.42 36.15
C GLY A 396 14.43 5.27 34.70
N ILE A 397 13.71 6.26 34.21
CA ILE A 397 13.14 6.27 32.83
C ILE A 397 14.23 6.07 31.76
N LYS A 398 15.45 6.50 32.02
CA LYS A 398 16.56 6.36 31.04
C LYS A 398 16.98 4.92 30.78
N GLY A 399 16.61 3.99 31.67
CA GLY A 399 16.88 2.57 31.52
C GLY A 399 15.95 1.87 30.50
N PHE A 400 14.89 2.51 30.04
CA PHE A 400 14.04 1.96 28.98
C PHE A 400 14.62 2.22 27.59
N TYR A 401 14.59 1.20 26.72
CA TYR A 401 14.99 1.35 25.33
C TYR A 401 14.13 2.40 24.61
N ILE A 402 12.81 2.42 24.86
CA ILE A 402 11.91 3.41 24.25
C ILE A 402 12.33 4.86 24.56
N ASN A 403 13.07 5.11 25.63
CA ASN A 403 13.61 6.45 25.90
C ASN A 403 14.70 6.88 24.89
N THR A 404 15.27 5.97 24.13
CA THR A 404 16.17 6.30 23.01
C THR A 404 15.41 6.85 21.79
N LEU A 405 14.14 6.50 21.64
CA LEU A 405 13.25 6.89 20.53
C LEU A 405 12.35 8.05 20.89
N PHE A 406 11.93 8.13 22.16
CA PHE A 406 10.96 9.12 22.65
C PHE A 406 11.51 9.89 23.85
N LYS A 407 11.05 11.13 24.00
CA LYS A 407 11.18 11.90 25.24
C LYS A 407 9.97 11.59 26.11
N ILE A 408 10.19 11.03 27.28
CA ILE A 408 9.16 10.51 28.17
C ILE A 408 9.04 11.43 29.39
N ARG A 409 7.82 11.90 29.70
CA ARG A 409 7.53 12.72 30.87
C ARG A 409 7.29 11.85 32.09
N LYS A 410 7.57 12.40 33.30
CA LYS A 410 7.45 11.66 34.56
C LYS A 410 6.02 11.21 34.88
N GLN A 411 5.01 11.86 34.32
CA GLN A 411 3.60 11.55 34.60
C GLN A 411 3.21 10.10 34.17
N ILE A 412 3.91 9.50 33.21
CA ILE A 412 3.66 8.11 32.78
C ILE A 412 4.37 7.07 33.68
N MET A 413 5.10 7.51 34.69
CA MET A 413 5.92 6.62 35.53
C MET A 413 5.15 5.46 36.16
N PRO A 414 3.89 5.63 36.64
CA PRO A 414 3.12 4.49 37.16
C PRO A 414 2.91 3.39 36.10
N VAL A 415 2.58 3.77 34.85
CA VAL A 415 2.42 2.82 33.74
C VAL A 415 3.75 2.12 33.42
N LEU A 416 4.87 2.86 33.41
CA LEU A 416 6.19 2.28 33.17
C LEU A 416 6.62 1.32 34.28
N TYR A 417 6.28 1.63 35.53
CA TYR A 417 6.62 0.80 36.68
C TYR A 417 5.94 -0.56 36.63
N GLU A 418 4.68 -0.59 36.22
CA GLU A 418 3.88 -1.80 36.04
C GLU A 418 3.98 -2.40 34.62
N SER A 419 4.97 -1.99 33.82
CA SER A 419 5.11 -2.44 32.44
C SER A 419 6.18 -3.51 32.25
N ILE A 420 5.98 -4.30 31.20
CA ILE A 420 7.01 -5.09 30.55
C ILE A 420 7.33 -4.44 29.22
N GLU A 421 8.59 -4.01 29.03
CA GLU A 421 9.05 -3.51 27.74
C GLU A 421 9.48 -4.67 26.85
N LEU A 422 8.85 -4.77 25.67
CA LEU A 422 9.15 -5.75 24.64
C LEU A 422 9.94 -5.11 23.49
N GLY A 423 10.96 -5.79 23.02
CA GLY A 423 11.75 -5.32 21.88
C GLY A 423 12.56 -6.42 21.21
N ARG A 424 13.19 -6.07 20.10
CA ARG A 424 14.09 -6.99 19.38
C ARG A 424 13.47 -8.35 19.06
N SER A 425 12.20 -8.38 18.66
CA SER A 425 11.53 -9.62 18.28
C SER A 425 12.03 -10.12 16.93
N PHE A 426 12.34 -11.40 16.85
CA PHE A 426 12.69 -12.04 15.59
C PHE A 426 12.32 -13.53 15.59
N ILE A 427 12.18 -14.07 14.38
CA ILE A 427 12.14 -15.50 14.07
C ILE A 427 13.09 -15.71 12.91
N ILE A 428 13.98 -16.71 13.01
CA ILE A 428 14.95 -17.03 11.96
C ILE A 428 14.23 -17.47 10.67
N GLU A 429 14.85 -17.25 9.52
CA GLU A 429 14.26 -17.40 8.18
C GLU A 429 13.59 -18.76 7.96
N ASP A 430 14.25 -19.85 8.33
CA ASP A 430 13.77 -21.24 8.18
C ASP A 430 12.42 -21.49 8.90
N TYR A 431 12.05 -20.64 9.85
CA TYR A 431 10.87 -20.79 10.69
C TYR A 431 9.82 -19.68 10.49
N GLN A 432 10.10 -18.61 9.72
CA GLN A 432 9.17 -17.49 9.52
C GLN A 432 7.85 -17.89 8.87
N ARG A 433 7.87 -18.90 8.00
CA ARG A 433 6.64 -19.37 7.30
C ARG A 433 5.85 -20.39 8.10
N LYS A 434 6.38 -20.82 9.25
CA LYS A 434 5.70 -21.77 10.15
C LYS A 434 4.83 -20.98 11.14
N PRO A 435 3.55 -21.34 11.34
CA PRO A 435 2.65 -20.56 12.22
C PRO A 435 3.00 -20.70 13.71
N LEU A 436 3.56 -21.83 14.11
CA LEU A 436 3.78 -22.17 15.52
C LEU A 436 4.82 -21.29 16.23
N PRO A 437 5.99 -20.95 15.67
CA PRO A 437 6.99 -20.15 16.39
C PRO A 437 6.50 -18.77 16.85
N LEU A 438 5.80 -18.03 16.00
CA LEU A 438 5.25 -16.73 16.40
C LEU A 438 4.20 -16.88 17.51
N PHE A 439 3.37 -17.89 17.42
CA PHE A 439 2.40 -18.22 18.46
C PHE A 439 3.09 -18.58 19.79
N MET A 440 4.18 -19.35 19.75
CA MET A 440 4.97 -19.72 20.92
C MET A 440 5.61 -18.52 21.63
N LEU A 441 6.11 -17.54 20.87
CA LEU A 441 6.64 -16.29 21.45
C LEU A 441 5.54 -15.53 22.19
N TRP A 442 4.35 -15.38 21.59
CA TRP A 442 3.20 -14.74 22.23
C TRP A 442 2.75 -15.45 23.49
N LYS A 443 2.62 -16.75 23.42
CA LYS A 443 2.28 -17.60 24.56
C LYS A 443 3.34 -17.46 25.68
N GLY A 444 4.63 -17.36 25.29
CA GLY A 444 5.72 -17.12 26.24
C GLY A 444 5.60 -15.80 26.99
N ILE A 445 5.22 -14.72 26.30
CA ILE A 445 4.99 -13.42 26.93
C ILE A 445 3.86 -13.53 27.98
N LEU A 446 2.78 -14.22 27.64
CA LEU A 446 1.65 -14.41 28.55
C LEU A 446 2.03 -15.24 29.78
N TYR A 447 2.75 -16.35 29.59
CA TYR A 447 3.28 -17.13 30.72
C TYR A 447 4.19 -16.30 31.61
N PHE A 448 5.03 -15.48 31.01
CA PHE A 448 5.88 -14.58 31.76
C PHE A 448 5.07 -13.59 32.61
N LEU A 449 3.99 -13.04 32.05
CA LEU A 449 3.09 -12.13 32.76
C LEU A 449 2.29 -12.83 33.88
N ILE A 450 1.91 -14.09 33.69
CA ILE A 450 1.25 -14.87 34.75
C ILE A 450 2.20 -15.07 35.93
N LYS A 451 3.46 -15.41 35.65
CA LYS A 451 4.49 -15.58 36.69
C LYS A 451 4.93 -14.26 37.35
N ASN A 452 4.59 -13.12 36.76
CA ASN A 452 4.92 -11.79 37.26
C ASN A 452 3.66 -10.90 37.30
N PRO A 453 2.72 -11.16 38.25
CA PRO A 453 1.40 -10.52 38.27
C PRO A 453 1.45 -9.02 38.58
N GLU A 454 2.57 -8.50 39.06
CA GLU A 454 2.81 -7.08 39.30
C GLU A 454 2.88 -6.23 38.03
N TYR A 455 2.99 -6.86 36.85
CA TYR A 455 3.02 -6.14 35.55
C TYR A 455 1.67 -6.22 34.86
N ARG A 456 1.13 -5.04 34.54
CA ARG A 456 -0.16 -4.86 33.86
C ARG A 456 -0.02 -4.48 32.38
N TYR A 457 1.01 -3.73 32.03
CA TYR A 457 1.15 -3.16 30.72
C TYR A 457 2.24 -3.85 29.90
N LEU A 458 1.99 -4.08 28.61
CA LEU A 458 3.03 -4.34 27.64
C LEU A 458 3.33 -3.07 26.86
N ILE A 459 4.59 -2.69 26.79
CA ILE A 459 5.04 -1.51 26.05
C ILE A 459 6.17 -1.87 25.09
N GLY A 460 6.32 -1.12 24.00
CA GLY A 460 7.45 -1.30 23.09
C GLY A 460 7.23 -0.64 21.74
N PRO A 461 8.29 -0.48 20.96
CA PRO A 461 8.17 0.02 19.60
C PRO A 461 7.64 -1.08 18.66
N VAL A 462 6.69 -0.72 17.80
CA VAL A 462 6.26 -1.55 16.67
C VAL A 462 6.69 -0.86 15.41
N THR A 463 7.56 -1.53 14.66
CA THR A 463 8.24 -0.95 13.51
C THR A 463 7.43 -1.15 12.22
N ILE A 464 7.29 -0.07 11.46
CA ILE A 464 6.81 -0.05 10.08
C ILE A 464 8.04 0.19 9.22
N SER A 465 8.40 -0.77 8.39
CA SER A 465 9.66 -0.76 7.62
C SER A 465 9.83 0.51 6.78
N GLY A 466 11.07 0.99 6.67
CA GLY A 466 11.43 2.08 5.77
C GLY A 466 11.15 1.80 4.29
N LYS A 467 10.89 0.53 3.91
CA LYS A 467 10.57 0.13 2.53
C LYS A 467 9.17 0.55 2.09
N TYR A 468 8.21 0.68 3.03
CA TYR A 468 6.86 1.15 2.68
C TYR A 468 6.91 2.53 2.05
N SER A 469 5.99 2.78 1.10
CA SER A 469 5.79 4.10 0.51
C SER A 469 5.38 5.12 1.58
N GLU A 470 5.65 6.40 1.33
CA GLU A 470 5.25 7.46 2.28
C GLU A 470 3.73 7.51 2.42
N VAL A 471 3.00 7.22 1.35
CA VAL A 471 1.53 7.12 1.36
C VAL A 471 1.05 5.98 2.26
N SER A 472 1.66 4.81 2.19
CA SER A 472 1.31 3.68 3.07
C SER A 472 1.60 3.98 4.54
N LYS A 473 2.73 4.62 4.85
CA LYS A 473 3.06 5.08 6.21
C LYS A 473 2.04 6.09 6.72
N GLU A 474 1.66 7.05 5.87
CA GLU A 474 0.65 8.06 6.21
C GLU A 474 -0.73 7.44 6.46
N LEU A 475 -1.15 6.50 5.61
CA LEU A 475 -2.40 5.74 5.78
C LEU A 475 -2.43 4.98 7.10
N ILE A 476 -1.37 4.22 7.40
CA ILE A 476 -1.25 3.46 8.65
C ILE A 476 -1.30 4.41 9.85
N MET A 477 -0.52 5.48 9.81
CA MET A 477 -0.46 6.45 10.90
C MET A 477 -1.82 7.13 11.14
N LYS A 478 -2.47 7.65 10.09
CA LYS A 478 -3.78 8.31 10.21
C LYS A 478 -4.88 7.36 10.69
N PHE A 479 -4.88 6.12 10.19
CA PHE A 479 -5.82 5.08 10.66
C PHE A 479 -5.64 4.81 12.16
N ILE A 480 -4.40 4.65 12.61
CA ILE A 480 -4.07 4.42 14.02
C ILE A 480 -4.47 5.62 14.88
N ILE A 481 -4.13 6.85 14.47
CA ILE A 481 -4.49 8.07 15.21
C ILE A 481 -6.02 8.20 15.35
N ARG A 482 -6.76 7.79 14.34
CA ARG A 482 -8.22 7.85 14.38
C ARG A 482 -8.85 6.80 15.30
N ASN A 483 -8.34 5.55 15.28
CA ASN A 483 -9.03 4.40 15.85
C ASN A 483 -8.34 3.77 17.07
N HIS A 484 -7.01 3.91 17.18
CA HIS A 484 -6.17 3.19 18.15
C HIS A 484 -5.17 4.10 18.85
N TRP A 485 -5.52 5.37 19.05
CA TRP A 485 -4.69 6.36 19.71
C TRP A 485 -5.15 6.59 21.14
N ASP A 486 -4.20 6.60 22.08
CA ASP A 486 -4.44 7.08 23.44
C ASP A 486 -3.98 8.52 23.58
N ALA A 487 -4.92 9.46 23.63
CA ALA A 487 -4.63 10.88 23.67
C ALA A 487 -4.05 11.35 25.03
N GLU A 488 -4.37 10.67 26.12
CA GLU A 488 -3.89 11.03 27.44
C GLU A 488 -2.43 10.63 27.64
N LEU A 489 -2.11 9.37 27.36
CA LEU A 489 -0.74 8.88 27.43
C LEU A 489 0.15 9.53 26.37
N ALA A 490 -0.37 9.83 25.20
CA ALA A 490 0.38 10.53 24.13
C ALA A 490 0.85 11.93 24.55
N ARG A 491 0.16 12.63 25.44
CA ARG A 491 0.62 13.93 25.98
C ARG A 491 1.92 13.80 26.80
N CYS A 492 2.20 12.60 27.31
CA CYS A 492 3.41 12.32 28.07
C CYS A 492 4.60 11.91 27.20
N ILE A 493 4.38 11.69 25.89
CA ILE A 493 5.35 11.14 24.96
C ILE A 493 5.63 12.16 23.85
N SER A 494 6.89 12.32 23.48
CA SER A 494 7.28 13.13 22.32
C SER A 494 8.38 12.43 21.54
N PRO A 495 8.25 12.26 20.22
CA PRO A 495 9.29 11.62 19.41
C PRO A 495 10.59 12.45 19.42
N ARG A 496 11.73 11.77 19.40
CA ARG A 496 13.04 12.43 19.25
C ARG A 496 13.29 12.84 17.80
N CYS A 497 12.81 12.04 16.84
CA CYS A 497 12.84 12.34 15.42
C CYS A 497 11.41 12.28 14.87
N LYS A 498 10.81 13.45 14.63
CA LYS A 498 9.41 13.55 14.18
C LYS A 498 9.29 13.05 12.73
N TYR A 499 8.30 12.22 12.48
CA TYR A 499 7.83 11.97 11.14
C TYR A 499 7.16 13.23 10.58
N ARG A 500 7.63 13.68 9.42
CA ARG A 500 6.99 14.78 8.69
C ARG A 500 6.30 14.16 7.48
N VAL A 501 4.99 14.28 7.44
CA VAL A 501 4.21 13.95 6.26
C VAL A 501 4.63 14.91 5.15
N GLU A 502 5.30 14.42 4.14
CA GLU A 502 5.79 15.22 3.01
C GLU A 502 4.66 15.60 2.04
N THR A 503 3.61 14.80 2.01
CA THR A 503 2.46 14.99 1.12
C THR A 503 1.15 14.91 1.90
N HIS A 504 0.37 15.99 1.88
CA HIS A 504 -1.03 15.91 2.31
C HIS A 504 -1.88 15.44 1.13
N ASP A 505 -1.79 14.16 0.80
CA ASP A 505 -2.61 13.60 -0.26
C ASP A 505 -4.09 13.54 0.21
N PRO A 506 -5.02 14.25 -0.46
CA PRO A 506 -6.43 14.23 -0.09
C PRO A 506 -7.04 12.83 -0.22
N ASP A 507 -6.50 11.99 -1.10
CA ASP A 507 -6.97 10.63 -1.32
C ASP A 507 -6.70 9.73 -0.11
N VAL A 508 -5.62 9.99 0.66
CA VAL A 508 -5.32 9.30 1.93
C VAL A 508 -6.45 9.51 2.95
N ALA A 509 -6.94 10.74 3.10
CA ALA A 509 -8.02 11.04 4.05
C ALA A 509 -9.30 10.30 3.69
N VAL A 510 -9.65 10.27 2.39
CA VAL A 510 -10.82 9.53 1.88
C VAL A 510 -10.70 8.04 2.18
N MET A 511 -9.51 7.46 2.03
CA MET A 511 -9.30 6.03 2.26
C MET A 511 -9.30 5.65 3.73
N VAL A 512 -8.77 6.51 4.61
CA VAL A 512 -8.88 6.32 6.07
C VAL A 512 -10.35 6.35 6.52
N GLU A 513 -11.14 7.28 5.96
CA GLU A 513 -12.57 7.34 6.23
C GLU A 513 -13.30 6.09 5.75
N ALA A 514 -13.03 5.64 4.53
CA ALA A 514 -13.63 4.44 3.95
C ALA A 514 -13.21 3.14 4.66
N SER A 515 -12.05 3.11 5.30
CA SER A 515 -11.58 1.95 6.07
C SER A 515 -12.31 1.81 7.42
N GLY A 516 -12.94 2.89 7.92
CA GLY A 516 -13.59 2.90 9.23
C GLY A 516 -12.63 2.53 10.36
N ASP A 517 -13.01 1.55 11.17
CA ASP A 517 -12.19 0.94 12.25
C ASP A 517 -11.64 -0.45 11.86
N ASN A 518 -11.94 -0.93 10.66
CA ASN A 518 -11.63 -2.29 10.22
C ASN A 518 -10.18 -2.40 9.72
N ILE A 519 -9.32 -2.98 10.55
CA ILE A 519 -7.90 -3.22 10.21
C ILE A 519 -7.69 -4.15 9.01
N ALA A 520 -8.63 -5.06 8.73
CA ALA A 520 -8.51 -5.95 7.57
C ALA A 520 -8.73 -5.18 6.26
N THR A 521 -9.57 -4.13 6.28
CA THR A 521 -9.76 -3.23 5.14
C THR A 521 -8.49 -2.42 4.88
N LEU A 522 -7.85 -1.90 5.94
CA LEU A 522 -6.56 -1.21 5.83
C LEU A 522 -5.47 -2.15 5.30
N ASP A 523 -5.37 -3.37 5.83
CA ASP A 523 -4.40 -4.40 5.42
C ASP A 523 -4.50 -4.70 3.90
N LYS A 524 -5.73 -4.83 3.41
CA LYS A 524 -6.02 -5.03 1.98
C LYS A 524 -5.63 -3.82 1.14
N LEU A 525 -5.88 -2.62 1.65
CA LEU A 525 -5.53 -1.37 0.97
C LEU A 525 -4.01 -1.20 0.85
N ILE A 526 -3.25 -1.46 1.92
CA ILE A 526 -1.79 -1.41 1.90
C ILE A 526 -1.24 -2.44 0.89
N GLY A 527 -1.76 -3.67 0.87
CA GLY A 527 -1.37 -4.68 -0.12
C GLY A 527 -1.72 -4.31 -1.57
N ASP A 528 -2.69 -3.40 -1.81
CA ASP A 528 -2.97 -2.86 -3.14
C ASP A 528 -1.91 -1.83 -3.57
N ILE A 529 -1.44 -1.02 -2.63
CA ILE A 529 -0.51 0.09 -2.88
C ILE A 529 0.92 -0.41 -3.04
N GLU A 530 1.37 -1.31 -2.16
CA GLU A 530 2.76 -1.75 -2.15
C GLU A 530 3.07 -2.71 -3.32
N PRO A 531 4.25 -2.55 -4.00
CA PRO A 531 4.59 -3.34 -5.19
C PRO A 531 4.78 -4.83 -4.92
N SER A 532 5.27 -5.17 -3.72
CA SER A 532 5.56 -6.53 -3.27
C SER A 532 4.34 -7.21 -2.63
N SER A 533 3.15 -6.63 -2.77
CA SER A 533 1.94 -7.05 -2.04
C SER A 533 2.16 -7.15 -0.53
N ASP A 534 3.11 -6.35 -0.01
CA ASP A 534 3.38 -6.26 1.42
C ASP A 534 2.12 -5.74 2.13
N LYS A 535 1.72 -6.46 3.15
CA LYS A 535 0.56 -6.15 4.00
C LYS A 535 1.03 -5.40 5.23
N LEU A 536 0.09 -5.01 6.08
CA LEU A 536 0.42 -4.44 7.39
C LEU A 536 1.40 -5.33 8.15
N PRO A 537 2.37 -4.74 8.91
CA PRO A 537 3.24 -5.52 9.78
C PRO A 537 2.44 -6.43 10.71
N ILE A 538 2.79 -7.72 10.71
CA ILE A 538 2.02 -8.77 11.41
C ILE A 538 1.87 -8.45 12.91
N LEU A 539 2.93 -7.96 13.54
CA LEU A 539 2.91 -7.60 14.95
C LEU A 539 1.98 -6.42 15.23
N LEU A 540 2.03 -5.37 14.40
CA LEU A 540 1.12 -4.21 14.53
C LEU A 540 -0.33 -4.66 14.46
N LYS A 541 -0.67 -5.48 13.47
CA LYS A 541 -2.02 -6.02 13.29
C LYS A 541 -2.46 -6.85 14.50
N LYS A 542 -1.59 -7.70 15.03
CA LYS A 542 -1.89 -8.51 16.23
C LYS A 542 -2.12 -7.66 17.48
N TYR A 543 -1.28 -6.68 17.73
CA TYR A 543 -1.43 -5.80 18.89
C TYR A 543 -2.72 -4.97 18.83
N ILE A 544 -3.07 -4.46 17.64
CA ILE A 544 -4.33 -3.73 17.43
C ILE A 544 -5.54 -4.64 17.71
N LEU A 545 -5.51 -5.89 17.26
CA LEU A 545 -6.58 -6.87 17.53
C LEU A 545 -6.71 -7.22 19.02
N LEU A 546 -5.67 -6.97 19.82
CA LEU A 546 -5.67 -7.11 21.28
C LEU A 546 -6.04 -5.81 21.99
N ASN A 547 -6.57 -4.81 21.29
CA ASN A 547 -6.88 -3.47 21.80
C ASN A 547 -5.65 -2.63 22.19
N GLY A 548 -4.46 -2.97 21.72
CA GLY A 548 -3.26 -2.15 21.91
C GLY A 548 -3.43 -0.73 21.34
N ARG A 549 -2.91 0.26 22.06
CA ARG A 549 -2.96 1.68 21.71
C ARG A 549 -1.58 2.18 21.33
N ILE A 550 -1.52 3.07 20.35
CA ILE A 550 -0.29 3.78 19.99
C ILE A 550 -0.33 5.16 20.62
N VAL A 551 0.80 5.60 21.19
CA VAL A 551 0.92 6.87 21.91
C VAL A 551 1.96 7.81 21.32
N GLY A 552 2.67 7.39 20.28
CA GLY A 552 3.66 8.21 19.60
C GLY A 552 4.20 7.55 18.34
N PHE A 553 4.66 8.37 17.39
CA PHE A 553 5.37 7.91 16.20
C PHE A 553 6.74 8.59 16.12
N ASN A 554 7.79 7.81 15.85
CA ASN A 554 9.17 8.27 15.73
C ASN A 554 9.80 7.69 14.47
N ILE A 555 10.68 8.46 13.82
CA ILE A 555 11.56 7.91 12.77
C ILE A 555 12.86 7.44 13.42
N ASP A 556 13.28 6.22 13.14
CA ASP A 556 14.58 5.74 13.58
C ASP A 556 15.63 5.80 12.44
N PRO A 557 16.56 6.79 12.48
CA PRO A 557 17.61 6.91 11.47
C PRO A 557 18.65 5.80 11.55
N LYS A 558 18.71 5.06 12.67
CA LYS A 558 19.67 3.96 12.87
C LYS A 558 19.20 2.69 12.18
N PHE A 559 17.88 2.54 12.04
CA PHE A 559 17.21 1.40 11.40
C PHE A 559 16.53 1.83 10.10
N ASN A 560 17.33 2.25 9.12
CA ASN A 560 16.89 2.58 7.75
C ASN A 560 15.64 3.47 7.68
N MET A 561 15.57 4.52 8.53
CA MET A 561 14.45 5.48 8.54
C MET A 561 13.08 4.81 8.74
N CYS A 562 13.01 3.70 9.44
CA CYS A 562 11.73 3.07 9.77
C CYS A 562 10.87 3.98 10.65
N LEU A 563 9.57 3.78 10.58
CA LEU A 563 8.58 4.47 11.42
C LEU A 563 8.20 3.57 12.60
N ASP A 564 8.56 3.97 13.81
CA ASP A 564 8.23 3.27 15.04
C ASP A 564 6.99 3.86 15.68
N GLY A 565 5.97 3.05 15.87
CA GLY A 565 4.83 3.35 16.73
C GLY A 565 5.11 2.88 18.16
N LEU A 566 5.04 3.75 19.16
CA LEU A 566 5.11 3.33 20.56
C LEU A 566 3.77 2.75 20.99
N LEU A 567 3.77 1.43 21.16
CA LEU A 567 2.62 0.66 21.63
C LEU A 567 2.55 0.65 23.15
N ILE A 568 1.34 0.77 23.69
CA ILE A 568 0.97 0.40 25.05
C ILE A 568 -0.26 -0.51 24.97
N LEU A 569 -0.18 -1.68 25.57
CA LEU A 569 -1.27 -2.63 25.69
C LEU A 569 -1.56 -2.83 27.19
N ASP A 570 -2.75 -2.47 27.63
CA ASP A 570 -3.27 -2.83 28.94
C ASP A 570 -3.84 -4.25 28.89
N LEU A 571 -3.38 -5.13 29.77
CA LEU A 571 -3.85 -6.52 29.79
C LEU A 571 -5.33 -6.65 30.08
N PHE A 572 -5.91 -5.70 30.82
CA PHE A 572 -7.34 -5.69 31.14
C PHE A 572 -8.22 -5.24 29.97
N ASP A 573 -7.63 -4.61 28.95
CA ASP A 573 -8.32 -4.25 27.71
C ASP A 573 -8.30 -5.40 26.67
N VAL A 574 -7.52 -6.47 26.90
CA VAL A 574 -7.43 -7.60 25.98
C VAL A 574 -8.78 -8.33 25.93
N PRO A 575 -9.31 -8.68 24.74
CA PRO A 575 -10.58 -9.40 24.61
C PRO A 575 -10.59 -10.68 25.46
N MET A 576 -11.59 -10.83 26.32
CA MET A 576 -11.68 -11.96 27.26
C MET A 576 -11.64 -13.33 26.55
N SER A 577 -12.22 -13.42 25.36
CA SER A 577 -12.15 -14.63 24.53
C SER A 577 -10.72 -15.06 24.18
N THR A 578 -9.80 -14.09 24.07
CA THR A 578 -8.37 -14.38 23.85
C THR A 578 -7.75 -14.94 25.10
N ILE A 579 -8.04 -14.36 26.27
CA ILE A 579 -7.54 -14.82 27.56
C ILE A 579 -8.06 -16.24 27.86
N GLU A 580 -9.36 -16.49 27.63
CA GLU A 580 -9.98 -17.81 27.79
C GLU A 580 -9.37 -18.87 26.86
N SER A 581 -9.14 -18.51 25.59
CA SER A 581 -8.49 -19.41 24.63
C SER A 581 -7.10 -19.80 25.10
N LEU A 582 -6.36 -18.84 25.64
CA LEU A 582 -5.01 -19.08 26.16
C LEU A 582 -5.02 -19.90 27.45
N SER A 583 -5.95 -19.64 28.38
CA SER A 583 -6.14 -20.44 29.61
C SER A 583 -6.40 -21.91 29.25
N LYS A 584 -7.32 -22.19 28.32
CA LYS A 584 -7.60 -23.54 27.85
C LYS A 584 -6.39 -24.23 27.22
N GLU A 585 -5.61 -23.51 26.41
CA GLU A 585 -4.41 -24.07 25.78
C GLU A 585 -3.28 -24.34 26.76
N ILE A 586 -3.24 -23.59 27.86
CA ILE A 586 -2.25 -23.70 28.94
C ILE A 586 -2.67 -24.78 29.94
N ASN A 587 -3.95 -25.13 29.95
CA ASN A 587 -4.57 -25.98 30.98
C ASN A 587 -4.38 -25.40 32.40
N ASP A 588 -4.44 -24.06 32.51
CA ASP A 588 -4.26 -23.31 33.77
C ASP A 588 -5.29 -22.19 33.86
N ASP A 589 -6.33 -22.42 34.66
CA ASP A 589 -7.41 -21.46 34.86
C ASP A 589 -7.06 -20.36 35.87
N THR A 590 -5.89 -20.39 36.51
CA THR A 590 -5.47 -19.37 37.47
C THR A 590 -5.28 -18.01 36.80
N ILE A 591 -5.00 -17.99 35.51
CA ILE A 591 -4.95 -16.76 34.69
C ILE A 591 -6.29 -16.02 34.72
N LEU A 592 -7.42 -16.75 34.70
CA LEU A 592 -8.76 -16.15 34.67
C LEU A 592 -9.08 -15.43 35.97
N ASN A 593 -8.54 -15.89 37.12
CA ASN A 593 -8.71 -15.27 38.42
C ASN A 593 -8.17 -13.82 38.44
N ARG A 594 -7.18 -13.51 37.63
CA ARG A 594 -6.63 -12.15 37.50
C ARG A 594 -7.59 -11.18 36.82
N PHE A 595 -8.47 -11.66 35.98
CA PHE A 595 -9.43 -10.88 35.18
C PHE A 595 -10.87 -10.98 35.71
N SER A 596 -11.10 -11.66 36.83
CA SER A 596 -12.43 -11.70 37.47
C SER A 596 -12.76 -10.34 38.09
N SER A 597 -14.04 -9.97 38.04
CA SER A 597 -14.58 -8.66 38.49
C SER A 597 -14.26 -8.28 39.92
N ASP A 598 -13.94 -9.25 40.79
CA ASP A 598 -13.63 -8.99 42.22
C ASP A 598 -12.25 -8.34 42.44
N ASN A 599 -11.38 -8.31 41.42
CA ASN A 599 -10.04 -7.70 41.51
C ASN A 599 -9.93 -6.33 40.78
N LEU A 600 -11.03 -5.78 40.27
CA LEU A 600 -11.06 -4.49 39.54
C LEU A 600 -11.34 -3.28 40.47
N GLU A 601 -11.55 -3.50 41.79
CA GLU A 601 -11.86 -2.44 42.79
C GLU A 601 -10.71 -2.16 43.77
N VAL A 602 -9.43 -2.38 43.40
CA VAL A 602 -8.31 -1.98 44.30
C VAL A 602 -7.42 -0.96 43.60
#